data_36beee80a0c14d61490e88fc53c7bb43
#
_entry.id   36beee80a0c14d61490e88fc53c7bb43
#
_cell.length_a   1.000
_cell.length_b   1.000
_cell.length_c   1.000
_cell.angle_alpha   90.00
_cell.angle_beta   90.00
_cell.angle_gamma   90.00
#
_symmetry.space_group_name_H-M   'P 1'
#
loop_
_entity.id
_entity.type
_entity.pdbx_description
1 polymer ?
#
loop_
_entity_poly.entity_id
_entity_poly.type
_entity_poly.pdbx_seq_one_letter_code
_entity_poly.pdbx_strand_id
1 'polypeptide(L)'
;MKIVIIGGERVPYFLAKRLITQGYTVYFVNKNQDLCEEYSKTLNAIIVKGDGTSKKVLDQLGIEPNDIVVLLMERDRKNFFIARLVQEYYGVKNVVTLLNNSENLDLFERFGIRTLGVTDLIMRNLEPLLFGSQLTRDLEEKTFSKGVVVLEITLTWDSSIVHKKIKELSVPEDVVIVGIMRGDSFLIPRGETTLEPGDEIILVCREEKRMEVLSFFSS
;
A
#
# COMPACT_ATOMS: atom_id res chain seq x y z
N MET A 1 -16.95 -8.71 -15.69
CA MET A 1 -15.79 -8.66 -14.74
C MET A 1 -16.34 -8.75 -13.33
N LYS A 2 -15.95 -9.73 -12.58
CA LYS A 2 -16.28 -9.90 -11.16
C LYS A 2 -15.00 -9.91 -10.33
N ILE A 3 -15.15 -9.76 -9.03
CA ILE A 3 -14.05 -9.80 -8.08
C ILE A 3 -14.25 -11.03 -7.20
N VAL A 4 -13.27 -11.93 -7.22
CA VAL A 4 -13.29 -13.19 -6.44
C VAL A 4 -12.32 -13.03 -5.27
N ILE A 5 -12.83 -13.03 -4.05
CA ILE A 5 -12.04 -12.93 -2.82
C ILE A 5 -11.95 -14.30 -2.17
N ILE A 6 -10.74 -14.80 -1.93
CA ILE A 6 -10.50 -16.15 -1.40
C ILE A 6 -9.75 -16.08 -0.08
N GLY A 7 -10.37 -16.63 0.96
CA GLY A 7 -9.79 -16.73 2.30
C GLY A 7 -9.88 -15.45 3.13
N GLY A 8 -9.21 -15.47 4.29
CA GLY A 8 -9.23 -14.39 5.27
C GLY A 8 -10.51 -14.35 6.11
N GLU A 9 -10.52 -13.47 7.09
CA GLU A 9 -11.66 -13.32 8.00
C GLU A 9 -12.27 -11.92 7.93
N ARG A 10 -11.68 -10.92 8.57
CA ARG A 10 -12.25 -9.55 8.66
C ARG A 10 -11.97 -8.69 7.43
N VAL A 11 -10.76 -8.72 6.92
CA VAL A 11 -10.35 -7.90 5.77
C VAL A 11 -11.24 -8.15 4.55
N PRO A 12 -11.54 -9.42 4.16
CA PRO A 12 -12.46 -9.71 3.07
C PRO A 12 -13.84 -9.09 3.21
N TYR A 13 -14.38 -9.08 4.42
CA TYR A 13 -15.69 -8.50 4.69
C TYR A 13 -15.77 -7.01 4.34
N PHE A 14 -14.83 -6.24 4.89
CA PHE A 14 -14.79 -4.80 4.63
C PHE A 14 -14.44 -4.47 3.18
N LEU A 15 -13.54 -5.23 2.58
CA LEU A 15 -13.21 -5.10 1.17
C LEU A 15 -14.43 -5.38 0.29
N ALA A 16 -15.12 -6.51 0.52
CA ALA A 16 -16.33 -6.87 -0.22
C ALA A 16 -17.40 -5.79 -0.09
N LYS A 17 -17.68 -5.33 1.14
CA LYS A 17 -18.65 -4.26 1.40
C LYS A 17 -18.35 -2.99 0.58
N ARG A 18 -17.09 -2.56 0.57
CA ARG A 18 -16.65 -1.39 -0.19
C ARG A 18 -16.79 -1.59 -1.71
N LEU A 19 -16.39 -2.76 -2.21
CA LEU A 19 -16.48 -3.07 -3.63
C LEU A 19 -17.94 -3.15 -4.13
N ILE A 20 -18.83 -3.71 -3.31
CA ILE A 20 -20.26 -3.79 -3.61
C ILE A 20 -20.87 -2.37 -3.69
N THR A 21 -20.51 -1.46 -2.79
CA THR A 21 -20.98 -0.06 -2.86
C THR A 21 -20.47 0.68 -4.10
N GLN A 22 -19.38 0.22 -4.69
CA GLN A 22 -18.83 0.73 -5.97
C GLN A 22 -19.48 0.05 -7.21
N GLY A 23 -20.42 -0.86 -7.02
CA GLY A 23 -21.14 -1.54 -8.10
C GLY A 23 -20.47 -2.80 -8.63
N TYR A 24 -19.43 -3.32 -7.96
CA TYR A 24 -18.79 -4.56 -8.39
C TYR A 24 -19.57 -5.79 -7.92
N THR A 25 -19.61 -6.82 -8.78
CA THR A 25 -20.07 -8.15 -8.39
C THR A 25 -18.95 -8.87 -7.65
N VAL A 26 -19.22 -9.25 -6.39
CA VAL A 26 -18.23 -9.87 -5.52
C VAL A 26 -18.62 -11.33 -5.22
N TYR A 27 -17.65 -12.22 -5.40
CA TYR A 27 -17.68 -13.60 -4.96
C TYR A 27 -16.74 -13.77 -3.78
N PHE A 28 -17.19 -14.41 -2.72
CA PHE A 28 -16.37 -14.70 -1.55
C PHE A 28 -16.28 -16.20 -1.31
N VAL A 29 -15.07 -16.72 -1.19
CA VAL A 29 -14.80 -18.15 -0.95
C VAL A 29 -14.13 -18.33 0.39
N ASN A 30 -14.73 -19.11 1.27
CA ASN A 30 -14.13 -19.49 2.54
C ASN A 30 -14.55 -20.90 2.95
N LYS A 31 -13.67 -21.59 3.67
CA LYS A 31 -13.95 -22.92 4.22
C LYS A 31 -14.74 -22.88 5.54
N ASN A 32 -14.71 -21.74 6.25
CA ASN A 32 -15.38 -21.57 7.52
C ASN A 32 -16.88 -21.36 7.29
N GLN A 33 -17.69 -22.26 7.86
CA GLN A 33 -19.14 -22.24 7.72
C GLN A 33 -19.75 -20.99 8.37
N ASP A 34 -19.33 -20.67 9.61
CA ASP A 34 -19.91 -19.59 10.38
C ASP A 34 -19.69 -18.23 9.69
N LEU A 35 -18.48 -18.01 9.16
CA LEU A 35 -18.18 -16.82 8.35
C LEU A 35 -19.03 -16.75 7.07
N CYS A 36 -19.20 -17.87 6.38
CA CYS A 36 -20.02 -17.89 5.18
C CYS A 36 -21.49 -17.56 5.50
N GLU A 37 -22.03 -18.08 6.61
CA GLU A 37 -23.39 -17.80 7.06
C GLU A 37 -23.56 -16.34 7.50
N GLU A 38 -22.61 -15.80 8.25
CA GLU A 38 -22.59 -14.39 8.66
C GLU A 38 -22.59 -13.46 7.45
N TYR A 39 -21.67 -13.70 6.51
CA TYR A 39 -21.51 -12.85 5.33
C TYR A 39 -22.67 -12.95 4.37
N SER A 40 -23.31 -14.12 4.26
CA SER A 40 -24.52 -14.29 3.43
C SER A 40 -25.71 -13.46 3.92
N LYS A 41 -25.76 -13.14 5.22
CA LYS A 41 -26.82 -12.32 5.83
C LYS A 41 -26.54 -10.81 5.71
N THR A 42 -25.28 -10.43 5.59
CA THR A 42 -24.84 -9.03 5.75
C THR A 42 -24.28 -8.39 4.49
N LEU A 43 -23.87 -9.20 3.50
CA LEU A 43 -23.30 -8.73 2.24
C LEU A 43 -24.16 -9.14 1.04
N ASN A 44 -24.34 -8.23 0.12
CA ASN A 44 -24.92 -8.56 -1.20
C ASN A 44 -23.82 -9.15 -2.13
N ALA A 45 -23.22 -10.25 -1.69
CA ALA A 45 -22.17 -10.97 -2.39
C ALA A 45 -22.58 -12.43 -2.62
N ILE A 46 -21.96 -13.08 -3.59
CA ILE A 46 -22.14 -14.52 -3.80
C ILE A 46 -21.14 -15.24 -2.90
N ILE A 47 -21.66 -15.91 -1.88
CA ILE A 47 -20.83 -16.61 -0.88
C ILE A 47 -20.74 -18.10 -1.26
N VAL A 48 -19.53 -18.59 -1.41
CA VAL A 48 -19.23 -20.00 -1.73
C VAL A 48 -18.44 -20.63 -0.59
N LYS A 49 -19.06 -21.58 0.10
CA LYS A 49 -18.36 -22.39 1.10
C LYS A 49 -17.47 -23.41 0.41
N GLY A 50 -16.16 -23.33 0.64
CA GLY A 50 -15.24 -24.31 0.08
C GLY A 50 -13.77 -23.99 0.34
N ASP A 51 -12.91 -24.94 0.05
CA ASP A 51 -11.46 -24.72 0.07
C ASP A 51 -11.02 -24.07 -1.24
N GLY A 52 -10.52 -22.84 -1.17
CA GLY A 52 -10.02 -22.10 -2.33
C GLY A 52 -8.85 -22.76 -3.07
N THR A 53 -8.19 -23.77 -2.47
CA THR A 53 -7.16 -24.57 -3.14
C THR A 53 -7.76 -25.69 -4.00
N SER A 54 -9.06 -25.95 -3.88
CA SER A 54 -9.75 -27.00 -4.64
C SER A 54 -10.17 -26.50 -6.02
N LYS A 55 -9.65 -27.14 -7.06
CA LYS A 55 -10.05 -26.83 -8.44
C LYS A 55 -11.57 -26.94 -8.62
N LYS A 56 -12.21 -27.94 -8.00
CA LYS A 56 -13.66 -28.12 -8.05
C LYS A 56 -14.43 -26.89 -7.52
N VAL A 57 -13.92 -26.26 -6.46
CA VAL A 57 -14.53 -25.05 -5.90
C VAL A 57 -14.32 -23.86 -6.85
N LEU A 58 -13.13 -23.74 -7.42
CA LEU A 58 -12.83 -22.66 -8.38
C LEU A 58 -13.63 -22.80 -9.68
N ASP A 59 -13.84 -24.04 -10.17
CA ASP A 59 -14.69 -24.30 -11.35
C ASP A 59 -16.13 -23.80 -11.16
N GLN A 60 -16.68 -23.92 -9.93
CA GLN A 60 -18.02 -23.45 -9.60
C GLN A 60 -18.18 -21.91 -9.66
N LEU A 61 -17.06 -21.16 -9.54
CA LEU A 61 -17.08 -19.70 -9.58
C LEU A 61 -17.20 -19.15 -11.00
N GLY A 62 -16.99 -19.98 -12.03
CA GLY A 62 -17.00 -19.55 -13.43
C GLY A 62 -15.99 -18.41 -13.67
N ILE A 63 -14.78 -18.55 -13.14
CA ILE A 63 -13.72 -17.53 -13.26
C ILE A 63 -13.34 -17.32 -14.72
N GLU A 64 -13.24 -16.06 -15.13
CA GLU A 64 -12.90 -15.64 -16.48
C GLU A 64 -11.59 -14.84 -16.51
N PRO A 65 -10.88 -14.76 -17.66
CA PRO A 65 -9.58 -14.09 -17.76
C PRO A 65 -9.56 -12.61 -17.35
N ASN A 66 -10.69 -11.90 -17.49
CA ASN A 66 -10.83 -10.49 -17.13
C ASN A 66 -11.28 -10.25 -15.68
N ASP A 67 -11.50 -11.31 -14.92
CA ASP A 67 -11.84 -11.19 -13.50
C ASP A 67 -10.63 -10.80 -12.65
N ILE A 68 -10.92 -10.29 -11.46
CA ILE A 68 -9.89 -9.99 -10.46
C ILE A 68 -9.98 -11.05 -9.36
N VAL A 69 -8.85 -11.68 -9.05
CA VAL A 69 -8.76 -12.64 -7.95
C VAL A 69 -7.91 -12.05 -6.83
N VAL A 70 -8.48 -11.98 -5.63
CA VAL A 70 -7.86 -11.44 -4.44
C VAL A 70 -7.67 -12.58 -3.43
N LEU A 71 -6.43 -12.84 -3.04
CA LEU A 71 -6.05 -13.95 -2.17
C LEU A 71 -5.63 -13.41 -0.81
N LEU A 72 -6.38 -13.75 0.23
CA LEU A 72 -6.22 -13.21 1.57
C LEU A 72 -6.00 -14.33 2.62
N MET A 73 -5.34 -15.40 2.24
CA MET A 73 -5.03 -16.50 3.15
C MET A 73 -3.79 -16.21 3.98
N GLU A 74 -3.73 -16.76 5.18
CA GLU A 74 -2.63 -16.58 6.13
C GLU A 74 -1.29 -17.15 5.66
N ARG A 75 -1.31 -18.13 4.77
CA ARG A 75 -0.09 -18.82 4.31
C ARG A 75 0.23 -18.45 2.86
N ASP A 76 1.36 -17.82 2.65
CA ASP A 76 1.86 -17.40 1.32
C ASP A 76 1.91 -18.56 0.33
N ARG A 77 2.32 -19.75 0.77
CA ARG A 77 2.32 -20.94 -0.08
C ARG A 77 0.93 -21.25 -0.67
N LYS A 78 -0.15 -21.04 0.10
CA LYS A 78 -1.51 -21.26 -0.41
C LYS A 78 -1.90 -20.15 -1.37
N ASN A 79 -1.59 -18.90 -1.03
CA ASN A 79 -1.81 -17.76 -1.91
C ASN A 79 -1.10 -17.97 -3.25
N PHE A 80 0.18 -18.34 -3.22
CA PHE A 80 0.96 -18.62 -4.42
C PHE A 80 0.36 -19.75 -5.25
N PHE A 81 0.01 -20.88 -4.60
CA PHE A 81 -0.59 -22.02 -5.29
C PHE A 81 -1.89 -21.64 -6.02
N ILE A 82 -2.80 -20.92 -5.33
CA ILE A 82 -4.07 -20.50 -5.94
C ILE A 82 -3.81 -19.48 -7.05
N ALA A 83 -2.89 -18.53 -6.83
CA ALA A 83 -2.52 -17.55 -7.85
C ALA A 83 -2.07 -18.23 -9.15
N ARG A 84 -1.15 -19.20 -9.04
CA ARG A 84 -0.67 -19.98 -10.20
C ARG A 84 -1.77 -20.77 -10.85
N LEU A 85 -2.63 -21.39 -10.04
CA LEU A 85 -3.74 -22.19 -10.57
C LEU A 85 -4.72 -21.32 -11.35
N VAL A 86 -5.09 -20.15 -10.85
CA VAL A 86 -6.03 -19.25 -11.56
C VAL A 86 -5.39 -18.61 -12.79
N GLN A 87 -4.10 -18.33 -12.77
CA GLN A 87 -3.38 -17.85 -13.95
C GLN A 87 -3.31 -18.92 -15.06
N GLU A 88 -2.95 -20.14 -14.72
CA GLU A 88 -2.70 -21.19 -15.69
C GLU A 88 -3.98 -21.83 -16.25
N TYR A 89 -4.97 -22.09 -15.40
CA TYR A 89 -6.18 -22.80 -15.83
C TYR A 89 -7.33 -21.89 -16.26
N TYR A 90 -7.41 -20.68 -15.71
CA TYR A 90 -8.50 -19.73 -16.01
C TYR A 90 -8.01 -18.50 -16.77
N GLY A 91 -6.72 -18.36 -17.00
CA GLY A 91 -6.14 -17.25 -17.76
C GLY A 91 -6.24 -15.88 -17.06
N VAL A 92 -6.45 -15.86 -15.73
CA VAL A 92 -6.63 -14.62 -14.97
C VAL A 92 -5.34 -13.82 -14.97
N LYS A 93 -5.42 -12.57 -15.44
CA LYS A 93 -4.27 -11.65 -15.49
C LYS A 93 -4.14 -10.80 -14.23
N ASN A 94 -5.25 -10.56 -13.54
CA ASN A 94 -5.32 -9.66 -12.40
C ASN A 94 -5.42 -10.46 -11.09
N VAL A 95 -4.29 -10.93 -10.59
CA VAL A 95 -4.20 -11.59 -9.29
C VAL A 95 -3.50 -10.68 -8.30
N VAL A 96 -4.14 -10.46 -7.15
CA VAL A 96 -3.61 -9.66 -6.04
C VAL A 96 -3.61 -10.54 -4.79
N THR A 97 -2.56 -10.50 -4.00
CA THR A 97 -2.48 -11.30 -2.78
C THR A 97 -1.84 -10.55 -1.62
N LEU A 98 -2.21 -10.94 -0.39
CA LEU A 98 -1.40 -10.64 0.77
C LEU A 98 -0.11 -11.45 0.72
N LEU A 99 0.98 -10.81 1.14
CA LEU A 99 2.28 -11.44 1.38
C LEU A 99 2.60 -11.28 2.87
N ASN A 100 2.69 -12.39 3.58
CA ASN A 100 2.90 -12.38 5.02
C ASN A 100 4.38 -12.44 5.39
N ASN A 101 5.22 -13.06 4.55
CA ASN A 101 6.68 -13.06 4.69
C ASN A 101 7.31 -12.38 3.47
N SER A 102 7.97 -11.23 3.70
CA SER A 102 8.64 -10.43 2.67
C SER A 102 9.72 -11.19 1.89
N GLU A 103 10.35 -12.22 2.48
CA GLU A 103 11.32 -13.07 1.78
C GLU A 103 10.74 -13.79 0.55
N ASN A 104 9.41 -13.94 0.50
CA ASN A 104 8.74 -14.56 -0.63
C ASN A 104 8.44 -13.58 -1.79
N LEU A 105 8.74 -12.28 -1.65
CA LEU A 105 8.37 -11.24 -2.62
C LEU A 105 8.89 -11.57 -4.03
N ASP A 106 10.17 -11.87 -4.16
CA ASP A 106 10.81 -12.20 -5.45
C ASP A 106 10.12 -13.35 -6.18
N LEU A 107 9.64 -14.35 -5.41
CA LEU A 107 8.92 -15.48 -5.98
C LEU A 107 7.61 -15.03 -6.63
N PHE A 108 6.84 -14.19 -5.95
CA PHE A 108 5.55 -13.73 -6.48
C PHE A 108 5.72 -12.79 -7.68
N GLU A 109 6.71 -11.89 -7.62
CA GLU A 109 7.02 -10.94 -8.69
C GLU A 109 7.44 -11.65 -9.99
N ARG A 110 8.29 -12.70 -9.89
CA ARG A 110 8.69 -13.53 -11.06
C ARG A 110 7.51 -14.13 -11.81
N PHE A 111 6.39 -14.34 -11.15
CA PHE A 111 5.17 -14.86 -11.75
C PHE A 111 4.12 -13.77 -12.04
N GLY A 112 4.48 -12.50 -11.94
CA GLY A 112 3.60 -11.37 -12.22
C GLY A 112 2.40 -11.30 -11.26
N ILE A 113 2.55 -11.80 -10.02
CA ILE A 113 1.51 -11.76 -9.00
C ILE A 113 1.72 -10.49 -8.17
N ARG A 114 0.73 -9.60 -8.16
CA ARG A 114 0.80 -8.37 -7.35
C ARG A 114 0.58 -8.68 -5.88
N THR A 115 1.50 -8.23 -5.03
CA THR A 115 1.48 -8.50 -3.60
C THR A 115 1.29 -7.22 -2.78
N LEU A 116 0.71 -7.39 -1.59
CA LEU A 116 0.74 -6.41 -0.52
C LEU A 116 1.45 -7.04 0.68
N GLY A 117 2.65 -6.58 1.00
CA GLY A 117 3.43 -7.01 2.16
C GLY A 117 2.77 -6.54 3.46
N VAL A 118 2.08 -7.45 4.15
CA VAL A 118 1.31 -7.10 5.37
C VAL A 118 2.23 -6.80 6.53
N THR A 119 3.26 -7.60 6.71
CA THR A 119 4.24 -7.41 7.81
C THR A 119 4.94 -6.08 7.68
N ASP A 120 5.43 -5.75 6.48
CA ASP A 120 6.11 -4.48 6.21
C ASP A 120 5.18 -3.29 6.41
N LEU A 121 3.92 -3.41 5.94
CA LEU A 121 2.92 -2.37 6.12
C LEU A 121 2.62 -2.12 7.61
N ILE A 122 2.48 -3.19 8.40
CA ILE A 122 2.24 -3.08 9.84
C ILE A 122 3.45 -2.47 10.55
N MET A 123 4.67 -2.93 10.23
CA MET A 123 5.90 -2.42 10.84
C MET A 123 6.07 -0.93 10.58
N ARG A 124 5.93 -0.48 9.35
CA ARG A 124 6.02 0.94 8.97
C ARG A 124 5.01 1.82 9.74
N ASN A 125 3.83 1.30 10.05
CA ASN A 125 2.83 2.06 10.80
C ASN A 125 2.99 1.93 12.33
N LEU A 126 3.61 0.84 12.83
CA LEU A 126 3.83 0.64 14.26
C LEU A 126 5.05 1.40 14.77
N GLU A 127 6.15 1.41 14.01
CA GLU A 127 7.41 2.05 14.43
C GLU A 127 7.21 3.51 14.87
N PRO A 128 6.51 4.38 14.11
CA PRO A 128 6.23 5.74 14.53
C PRO A 128 5.42 5.85 15.83
N LEU A 129 4.51 4.91 16.05
CA LEU A 129 3.67 4.89 17.26
C LEU A 129 4.46 4.47 18.51
N LEU A 130 5.48 3.64 18.35
CA LEU A 130 6.30 3.15 19.46
C LEU A 130 7.36 4.17 19.90
N PHE A 131 7.98 4.85 18.95
CA PHE A 131 9.14 5.70 19.22
C PHE A 131 8.81 7.20 19.22
N GLY A 132 7.54 7.56 18.99
CA GLY A 132 7.10 8.95 18.91
C GLY A 132 7.58 9.65 17.63
N SER A 133 6.90 10.72 17.27
CA SER A 133 7.09 11.43 16.00
C SER A 133 8.42 12.20 15.86
N GLN A 134 9.33 12.10 16.81
CA GLN A 134 10.61 12.81 16.75
C GLN A 134 11.68 12.10 15.89
N LEU A 135 11.50 10.80 15.57
CA LEU A 135 12.47 10.05 14.76
C LEU A 135 11.89 9.49 13.46
N THR A 136 10.57 9.54 13.26
CA THR A 136 9.94 8.82 12.15
C THR A 136 8.75 9.56 11.52
N ARG A 137 8.66 10.88 11.57
CA ARG A 137 7.89 11.63 10.56
C ARG A 137 8.55 11.59 9.18
N ASP A 138 9.64 10.87 9.12
CA ASP A 138 10.27 10.51 7.89
C ASP A 138 9.46 9.40 7.23
N LEU A 139 8.66 9.83 6.25
CA LEU A 139 8.38 9.00 5.12
C LEU A 139 7.13 8.12 5.15
N GLU A 140 6.04 8.65 4.71
CA GLU A 140 5.29 7.91 3.71
C GLU A 140 6.16 7.80 2.46
N GLU A 141 7.11 6.89 2.49
CA GLU A 141 7.97 6.56 1.37
C GLU A 141 7.14 5.97 0.24
N LYS A 142 6.61 6.81 -0.61
CA LYS A 142 6.21 6.39 -1.95
C LYS A 142 7.48 6.32 -2.79
N THR A 143 8.20 5.20 -2.68
CA THR A 143 9.26 4.90 -3.63
C THR A 143 8.62 4.72 -5.00
N PHE A 144 8.75 5.72 -5.85
CA PHE A 144 8.43 5.56 -7.26
C PHE A 144 9.46 4.59 -7.86
N SER A 145 9.00 3.59 -8.60
CA SER A 145 9.88 2.66 -9.31
C SER A 145 10.94 3.46 -10.07
N LYS A 146 12.22 3.27 -9.76
CA LYS A 146 13.45 3.83 -10.36
C LYS A 146 14.27 4.76 -9.45
N GLY A 147 14.29 4.52 -8.13
CA GLY A 147 15.20 5.22 -7.22
C GLY A 147 14.86 6.69 -6.97
N VAL A 148 13.60 7.06 -7.07
CA VAL A 148 13.07 8.37 -6.69
C VAL A 148 12.22 8.23 -5.42
N VAL A 149 12.49 9.06 -4.43
CA VAL A 149 11.78 9.07 -3.14
C VAL A 149 11.10 10.41 -2.89
N VAL A 150 9.98 10.36 -2.20
CA VAL A 150 9.32 11.55 -1.65
C VAL A 150 9.63 11.59 -0.17
N LEU A 151 10.15 12.71 0.30
CA LEU A 151 10.45 12.97 1.70
C LEU A 151 9.51 14.04 2.23
N GLU A 152 9.09 13.88 3.46
CA GLU A 152 8.35 14.89 4.21
C GLU A 152 9.18 15.24 5.46
N ILE A 153 9.55 16.51 5.61
CA ILE A 153 10.43 16.98 6.69
C ILE A 153 9.77 18.13 7.42
N THR A 154 9.59 17.99 8.72
CA THR A 154 9.08 19.07 9.56
C THR A 154 10.24 19.97 10.02
N LEU A 155 10.16 21.26 9.76
CA LEU A 155 11.15 22.23 10.25
C LEU A 155 10.96 22.50 11.73
N THR A 156 12.01 22.26 12.49
CA THR A 156 12.06 22.65 13.92
C THR A 156 12.55 24.08 14.09
N TRP A 157 12.36 24.66 15.28
CA TRP A 157 12.82 26.00 15.60
C TRP A 157 14.33 26.17 15.46
N ASP A 158 15.09 25.07 15.62
CA ASP A 158 16.55 25.05 15.60
C ASP A 158 17.10 24.88 14.18
N SER A 159 16.26 24.66 13.18
CA SER A 159 16.70 24.42 11.82
C SER A 159 17.32 25.70 11.22
N SER A 160 18.52 25.56 10.68
CA SER A 160 19.33 26.66 10.12
C SER A 160 18.70 27.35 8.91
N ILE A 161 17.68 26.72 8.31
CA ILE A 161 16.99 27.25 7.11
C ILE A 161 15.68 27.96 7.44
N VAL A 162 15.23 27.92 8.68
CA VAL A 162 14.06 28.69 9.15
C VAL A 162 14.28 30.17 8.98
N HIS A 163 13.24 30.91 8.61
CA HIS A 163 13.22 32.33 8.26
C HIS A 163 14.02 32.73 7.01
N LYS A 164 14.58 31.78 6.26
CA LYS A 164 15.19 32.01 4.95
C LYS A 164 14.20 31.86 3.82
N LYS A 165 14.40 32.53 2.73
CA LYS A 165 13.66 32.33 1.49
C LYS A 165 14.23 31.13 0.73
N ILE A 166 13.38 30.40 0.04
CA ILE A 166 13.80 29.21 -0.72
C ILE A 166 14.92 29.54 -1.71
N LYS A 167 14.88 30.70 -2.38
CA LYS A 167 15.95 31.15 -3.29
C LYS A 167 17.32 31.37 -2.64
N GLU A 168 17.34 31.50 -1.33
CA GLU A 168 18.56 31.73 -0.54
C GLU A 168 19.19 30.42 -0.06
N LEU A 169 18.46 29.30 -0.26
CA LEU A 169 18.93 28.00 0.14
C LEU A 169 19.81 27.40 -0.96
N SER A 170 20.94 26.86 -0.57
CA SER A 170 21.76 26.01 -1.45
C SER A 170 21.23 24.57 -1.41
N VAL A 171 20.01 24.38 -1.92
CA VAL A 171 19.38 23.04 -1.95
C VAL A 171 20.28 22.09 -2.76
N PRO A 172 20.53 20.85 -2.27
CA PRO A 172 21.33 19.89 -3.01
C PRO A 172 20.79 19.62 -4.44
N GLU A 173 21.69 19.29 -5.35
CA GLU A 173 21.29 18.88 -6.70
C GLU A 173 20.39 17.64 -6.69
N ASP A 174 19.53 17.50 -7.67
CA ASP A 174 18.55 16.41 -7.79
C ASP A 174 17.46 16.39 -6.68
N VAL A 175 17.18 17.55 -6.06
CA VAL A 175 16.13 17.73 -5.05
C VAL A 175 15.13 18.80 -5.50
N VAL A 176 13.86 18.49 -5.35
CA VAL A 176 12.76 19.41 -5.68
C VAL A 176 11.85 19.56 -4.47
N ILE A 177 11.62 20.81 -4.04
CA ILE A 177 10.59 21.12 -3.05
C ILE A 177 9.24 21.16 -3.79
N VAL A 178 8.37 20.20 -3.50
CA VAL A 178 7.07 20.02 -4.18
C VAL A 178 5.99 20.86 -3.51
N GLY A 179 6.01 20.95 -2.18
CA GLY A 179 4.99 21.62 -1.41
C GLY A 179 5.43 21.92 0.01
N ILE A 180 4.67 22.75 0.69
CA ILE A 180 4.83 23.05 2.12
C ILE A 180 3.45 22.98 2.75
N MET A 181 3.29 22.15 3.79
CA MET A 181 2.15 22.20 4.68
C MET A 181 2.47 23.15 5.83
N ARG A 182 1.66 24.21 5.99
CA ARG A 182 1.75 25.16 7.09
C ARG A 182 0.43 25.16 7.84
N GLY A 183 0.38 24.46 8.95
CA GLY A 183 -0.87 24.12 9.62
C GLY A 183 -1.78 23.33 8.67
N ASP A 184 -3.00 23.79 8.47
CA ASP A 184 -3.97 23.12 7.56
C ASP A 184 -3.88 23.62 6.10
N SER A 185 -2.90 24.47 5.76
CA SER A 185 -2.80 25.07 4.45
C SER A 185 -1.66 24.47 3.62
N PHE A 186 -1.97 24.07 2.39
CA PHE A 186 -0.96 23.65 1.42
C PHE A 186 -0.47 24.83 0.58
N LEU A 187 0.84 25.08 0.60
CA LEU A 187 1.50 26.14 -0.15
C LEU A 187 2.30 25.55 -1.31
N ILE A 188 2.16 26.14 -2.48
CA ILE A 188 3.06 25.86 -3.61
C ILE A 188 4.29 26.77 -3.45
N PRO A 189 5.49 26.19 -3.20
CA PRO A 189 6.67 26.96 -2.90
C PRO A 189 7.17 27.73 -4.12
N ARG A 190 7.68 28.93 -3.86
CA ARG A 190 8.37 29.78 -4.85
C ARG A 190 9.66 30.31 -4.24
N GLY A 191 10.56 30.84 -5.06
CA GLY A 191 11.82 31.40 -4.56
C GLY A 191 11.66 32.44 -3.44
N GLU A 192 10.58 33.23 -3.46
CA GLU A 192 10.26 34.23 -2.44
C GLU A 192 9.54 33.67 -1.20
N THR A 193 9.18 32.41 -1.18
CA THR A 193 8.54 31.78 -0.03
C THR A 193 9.54 31.66 1.10
N THR A 194 9.18 32.21 2.26
CA THR A 194 9.97 32.11 3.49
C THR A 194 9.56 30.89 4.27
N LEU A 195 10.51 30.11 4.74
CA LEU A 195 10.28 28.93 5.57
C LEU A 195 10.06 29.33 7.03
N GLU A 196 9.09 28.69 7.68
CA GLU A 196 8.71 28.97 9.07
C GLU A 196 8.86 27.70 9.93
N PRO A 197 9.07 27.86 11.24
CA PRO A 197 9.06 26.71 12.15
C PRO A 197 7.71 26.02 12.12
N GLY A 198 7.71 24.69 12.09
CA GLY A 198 6.49 23.88 11.96
C GLY A 198 6.00 23.67 10.54
N ASP A 199 6.69 24.23 9.52
CA ASP A 199 6.43 23.87 8.13
C ASP A 199 6.79 22.41 7.89
N GLU A 200 5.90 21.67 7.24
CA GLU A 200 6.18 20.32 6.73
C GLU A 200 6.51 20.43 5.25
N ILE A 201 7.78 20.22 4.91
CA ILE A 201 8.29 20.37 3.54
C ILE A 201 8.20 19.02 2.82
N ILE A 202 7.50 19.00 1.70
CA ILE A 202 7.40 17.81 0.83
C ILE A 202 8.46 17.94 -0.25
N LEU A 203 9.35 16.96 -0.31
CA LEU A 203 10.51 16.92 -1.20
C LEU A 203 10.47 15.70 -2.12
N VAL A 204 11.02 15.82 -3.30
CA VAL A 204 11.32 14.69 -4.19
C VAL A 204 12.81 14.70 -4.46
N CYS A 205 13.48 13.57 -4.26
CA CYS A 205 14.89 13.41 -4.55
C CYS A 205 15.21 11.99 -5.03
N ARG A 206 16.47 11.76 -5.45
CA ARG A 206 16.96 10.40 -5.68
C ARG A 206 17.26 9.72 -4.35
N GLU A 207 17.03 8.39 -4.29
CA GLU A 207 17.35 7.58 -3.11
C GLU A 207 18.80 7.78 -2.62
N GLU A 208 19.74 7.89 -3.55
CA GLU A 208 21.17 8.12 -3.27
C GLU A 208 21.42 9.44 -2.52
N LYS A 209 20.54 10.43 -2.69
CA LYS A 209 20.63 11.76 -2.09
C LYS A 209 19.86 11.90 -0.77
N ARG A 210 19.13 10.89 -0.37
CA ARG A 210 18.26 10.90 0.81
C ARG A 210 18.96 11.41 2.07
N MET A 211 20.10 10.82 2.42
CA MET A 211 20.82 11.19 3.64
C MET A 211 21.37 12.62 3.60
N GLU A 212 21.81 13.08 2.44
CA GLU A 212 22.27 14.46 2.23
C GLU A 212 21.12 15.45 2.42
N VAL A 213 19.93 15.12 1.86
CA VAL A 213 18.72 15.94 2.00
C VAL A 213 18.24 16.02 3.44
N LEU A 214 18.15 14.89 4.12
CA LEU A 214 17.76 14.84 5.53
C LEU A 214 18.71 15.66 6.39
N SER A 215 20.01 15.52 6.20
CA SER A 215 21.02 16.34 6.91
C SER A 215 20.88 17.83 6.65
N PHE A 216 20.58 18.23 5.40
CA PHE A 216 20.45 19.64 5.01
C PHE A 216 19.22 20.31 5.63
N PHE A 217 18.09 19.64 5.66
CA PHE A 217 16.84 20.21 6.18
C PHE A 217 16.64 20.03 7.69
N SER A 218 17.38 19.10 8.33
CA SER A 218 17.33 18.86 9.78
C SER A 218 18.44 19.56 10.58
N SER A 219 19.35 20.30 9.93
CA SER A 219 20.46 21.03 10.57
C SER A 219 20.06 22.42 11.04
#